data_d8d9e888cc5e1f76461cba99aac2992e
#
_entry.id   d8d9e888cc5e1f76461cba99aac2992e
#
_cell.length_a   1.000
_cell.length_b   1.000
_cell.length_c   1.000
_cell.angle_alpha   90.00
_cell.angle_beta   90.00
_cell.angle_gamma   90.00
#
_symmetry.space_group_name_H-M   'P 1'
#
loop_
_entity.id
_entity.type
_entity.pdbx_description
1 polymer ?
#
loop_
_entity_poly.entity_id
_entity_poly.type
_entity_poly.pdbx_seq_one_letter_code
_entity_poly.pdbx_strand_id
1 'polypeptide(L)'
;MSDQTQDQNKRSIERLFDAGFNQGDLALVDQLVGPEYVGPQGEKGPAGFRGIVVGLRTGFPDIHYTIDDLVAEGDRVAVRWHWTGTHSGAFRAFPATGKTFSNPGVGIFRFKDGKIVAAVLETDRLGFLQQIGAVPENVGAGPPPSPAAAR
;
A
#
# COMPACT_ATOMS: atom_id res chain seq x y z
N MET A 1 -13.18 7.25 -22.34
CA MET A 1 -12.42 8.23 -21.54
C MET A 1 -11.37 8.88 -22.38
N SER A 2 -11.20 10.19 -22.26
CA SER A 2 -10.17 10.91 -22.99
C SER A 2 -8.79 10.67 -22.37
N ASP A 3 -7.75 10.83 -23.18
CA ASP A 3 -6.36 10.77 -22.71
C ASP A 3 -6.11 11.78 -21.59
N GLN A 4 -6.72 12.96 -21.68
CA GLN A 4 -6.63 14.00 -20.66
C GLN A 4 -7.17 13.52 -19.31
N THR A 5 -8.29 12.79 -19.29
CA THR A 5 -8.85 12.23 -18.06
C THR A 5 -7.93 11.18 -17.47
N GLN A 6 -7.36 10.32 -18.31
CA GLN A 6 -6.41 9.31 -17.88
C GLN A 6 -5.14 9.95 -17.28
N ASP A 7 -4.63 11.01 -17.89
CA ASP A 7 -3.49 11.76 -17.36
C ASP A 7 -3.80 12.44 -16.03
N GLN A 8 -5.00 12.99 -15.87
CA GLN A 8 -5.43 13.57 -14.60
C GLN A 8 -5.52 12.50 -13.50
N ASN A 9 -6.06 11.33 -13.83
CA ASN A 9 -6.15 10.22 -12.88
C ASN A 9 -4.76 9.73 -12.46
N LYS A 10 -3.81 9.65 -13.38
CA LYS A 10 -2.42 9.33 -13.05
C LYS A 10 -1.81 10.35 -12.10
N ARG A 11 -2.00 11.65 -12.38
CA ARG A 11 -1.50 12.71 -11.49
C ARG A 11 -2.13 12.64 -10.09
N SER A 12 -3.40 12.26 -10.00
CA SER A 12 -4.06 12.06 -8.71
C SER A 12 -3.38 10.93 -7.92
N ILE A 13 -3.02 9.84 -8.57
CA ILE A 13 -2.28 8.75 -7.92
C ILE A 13 -0.89 9.20 -7.47
N GLU A 14 -0.17 9.92 -8.32
CA GLU A 14 1.15 10.48 -7.95
C GLU A 14 1.04 11.37 -6.71
N ARG A 15 0.06 12.25 -6.67
CA ARG A 15 -0.19 13.13 -5.51
C ARG A 15 -0.59 12.33 -4.27
N LEU A 16 -1.42 11.30 -4.43
CA LEU A 16 -1.83 10.45 -3.32
C LEU A 16 -0.62 9.77 -2.66
N PHE A 17 0.28 9.24 -3.48
CA PHE A 17 1.48 8.56 -2.97
C PHE A 17 2.46 9.55 -2.35
N ASP A 18 2.76 10.66 -3.03
CA ASP A 18 3.73 11.64 -2.57
C ASP A 18 3.24 12.45 -1.36
N ALA A 19 2.13 13.15 -1.50
CA ALA A 19 1.62 13.99 -0.43
C ALA A 19 0.76 13.20 0.58
N GLY A 20 -0.08 12.30 0.09
CA GLY A 20 -0.96 11.53 0.97
C GLY A 20 -0.20 10.55 1.85
N PHE A 21 0.48 9.58 1.26
CA PHE A 21 1.21 8.57 2.03
C PHE A 21 2.53 9.10 2.60
N ASN A 22 3.37 9.71 1.77
CA ASN A 22 4.71 10.11 2.21
C ASN A 22 4.70 11.29 3.17
N GLN A 23 3.81 12.25 2.98
CA GLN A 23 3.74 13.46 3.81
C GLN A 23 2.60 13.44 4.83
N GLY A 24 1.64 12.52 4.69
CA GLY A 24 0.49 12.45 5.59
C GLY A 24 -0.52 13.57 5.40
N ASP A 25 -0.65 14.10 4.19
CA ASP A 25 -1.60 15.15 3.86
C ASP A 25 -3.03 14.59 3.77
N LEU A 26 -3.73 14.58 4.89
CA LEU A 26 -5.08 14.04 4.99
C LEU A 26 -6.12 14.91 4.26
N ALA A 27 -5.88 16.21 4.16
CA ALA A 27 -6.77 17.10 3.40
C ALA A 27 -6.76 16.73 1.91
N LEU A 28 -5.59 16.37 1.37
CA LEU A 28 -5.47 15.88 0.00
C LEU A 28 -6.19 14.56 -0.18
N VAL A 29 -6.09 13.65 0.79
CA VAL A 29 -6.84 12.38 0.76
C VAL A 29 -8.33 12.65 0.63
N ASP A 30 -8.87 13.60 1.40
CA ASP A 30 -10.28 13.97 1.32
C ASP A 30 -10.67 14.54 -0.06
N GLN A 31 -9.75 15.22 -0.74
CA GLN A 31 -9.99 15.72 -2.08
C GLN A 31 -9.99 14.64 -3.14
N LEU A 32 -9.14 13.63 -3.00
CA LEU A 32 -8.92 12.61 -4.02
C LEU A 32 -9.83 11.39 -3.87
N VAL A 33 -10.29 11.10 -2.66
CA VAL A 33 -11.11 9.91 -2.37
C VAL A 33 -12.58 10.30 -2.34
N GLY A 34 -13.39 9.59 -3.13
CA GLY A 34 -14.82 9.84 -3.20
C GLY A 34 -15.61 9.22 -2.04
N PRO A 35 -16.83 9.72 -1.80
CA PRO A 35 -17.67 9.19 -0.72
C PRO A 35 -18.10 7.74 -0.95
N GLU A 36 -18.07 7.29 -2.20
CA GLU A 36 -18.42 5.91 -2.59
C GLU A 36 -17.25 4.94 -2.43
N TYR A 37 -16.09 5.40 -2.01
CA TYR A 37 -14.88 4.57 -1.94
C TYR A 37 -15.10 3.33 -1.08
N VAL A 38 -14.66 2.19 -1.63
CA VAL A 38 -14.55 0.93 -0.88
C VAL A 38 -13.15 0.36 -1.12
N GLY A 39 -12.43 0.16 -0.04
CA GLY A 39 -11.07 -0.38 -0.06
C GLY A 39 -11.02 -1.89 -0.01
N PRO A 40 -9.80 -2.45 -0.16
CA PRO A 40 -9.58 -3.90 -0.24
C PRO A 40 -10.05 -4.68 0.99
N GLN A 41 -10.12 -4.05 2.16
CA GLN A 41 -10.55 -4.68 3.41
C GLN A 41 -11.90 -4.16 3.90
N GLY A 42 -12.65 -3.48 3.03
CA GLY A 42 -13.96 -2.93 3.35
C GLY A 42 -13.93 -1.52 3.93
N GLU A 43 -12.79 -0.82 3.87
CA GLU A 43 -12.70 0.58 4.28
C GLU A 43 -13.61 1.44 3.42
N LYS A 44 -14.35 2.36 4.03
CA LYS A 44 -15.37 3.15 3.33
C LYS A 44 -15.08 4.64 3.37
N GLY A 45 -15.20 5.27 2.21
CA GLY A 45 -15.13 6.70 2.02
C GLY A 45 -13.78 7.31 2.35
N PRO A 46 -13.67 8.64 2.33
CA PRO A 46 -12.43 9.34 2.70
C PRO A 46 -11.96 9.00 4.13
N ALA A 47 -12.89 8.85 5.08
CA ALA A 47 -12.54 8.49 6.46
C ALA A 47 -11.85 7.13 6.54
N GLY A 48 -12.35 6.12 5.80
CA GLY A 48 -11.71 4.81 5.75
C GLY A 48 -10.31 4.88 5.16
N PHE A 49 -10.12 5.65 4.10
CA PHE A 49 -8.81 5.83 3.49
C PHE A 49 -7.85 6.60 4.42
N ARG A 50 -8.30 7.67 5.08
CA ARG A 50 -7.48 8.36 6.08
C ARG A 50 -6.99 7.43 7.17
N GLY A 51 -7.84 6.51 7.63
CA GLY A 51 -7.47 5.51 8.62
C GLY A 51 -6.29 4.65 8.18
N ILE A 52 -6.24 4.27 6.91
CA ILE A 52 -5.12 3.52 6.33
C ILE A 52 -3.83 4.35 6.41
N VAL A 53 -3.87 5.61 5.96
CA VAL A 53 -2.70 6.49 5.95
C VAL A 53 -2.19 6.72 7.39
N VAL A 54 -3.09 7.01 8.31
CA VAL A 54 -2.74 7.24 9.74
C VAL A 54 -2.12 5.97 10.35
N GLY A 55 -2.72 4.80 10.10
CA GLY A 55 -2.21 3.54 10.63
C GLY A 55 -0.81 3.20 10.13
N LEU A 56 -0.58 3.39 8.83
CA LEU A 56 0.73 3.17 8.23
C LEU A 56 1.78 4.14 8.80
N ARG A 57 1.47 5.42 8.91
CA ARG A 57 2.41 6.42 9.42
C ARG A 57 2.64 6.32 10.92
N THR A 58 1.71 5.77 11.66
CA THR A 58 1.89 5.47 13.09
C THR A 58 2.92 4.35 13.29
N GLY A 59 2.81 3.28 12.51
CA GLY A 59 3.77 2.16 12.57
C GLY A 59 5.13 2.50 11.96
N PHE A 60 5.11 3.30 10.90
CA PHE A 60 6.28 3.63 10.09
C PHE A 60 6.33 5.14 9.82
N PRO A 61 6.78 5.96 10.82
CA PRO A 61 6.79 7.41 10.67
C PRO A 61 7.65 7.93 9.51
N ASP A 62 8.67 7.15 9.13
CA ASP A 62 9.57 7.44 8.02
C ASP A 62 9.15 6.75 6.70
N ILE A 63 7.90 6.30 6.60
CA ILE A 63 7.39 5.61 5.43
C ILE A 63 7.65 6.40 4.15
N HIS A 64 8.12 5.72 3.12
CA HIS A 64 8.35 6.32 1.82
C HIS A 64 7.94 5.35 0.71
N TYR A 65 6.97 5.79 -0.08
CA TYR A 65 6.51 5.11 -1.29
C TYR A 65 7.20 5.71 -2.51
N THR A 66 7.67 4.85 -3.39
CA THR A 66 8.20 5.25 -4.70
C THR A 66 7.39 4.54 -5.78
N ILE A 67 6.84 5.29 -6.73
CA ILE A 67 6.13 4.72 -7.87
C ILE A 67 7.15 4.26 -8.90
N ASP A 68 7.07 2.98 -9.26
CA ASP A 68 7.95 2.37 -10.26
C ASP A 68 7.32 2.35 -11.65
N ASP A 69 6.01 2.06 -11.73
CA ASP A 69 5.24 2.09 -12.98
C ASP A 69 3.86 2.67 -12.74
N LEU A 70 3.34 3.36 -13.73
CA LEU A 70 2.03 4.00 -13.67
C LEU A 70 1.37 3.94 -15.05
N VAL A 71 0.25 3.24 -15.15
CA VAL A 71 -0.46 3.02 -16.41
C VAL A 71 -1.94 3.31 -16.20
N ALA A 72 -2.55 4.02 -17.10
CA ALA A 72 -3.98 4.31 -17.06
C ALA A 72 -4.68 3.82 -18.31
N GLU A 73 -5.85 3.24 -18.14
CA GLU A 73 -6.77 2.88 -19.22
C GLU A 73 -8.21 3.02 -18.72
N GLY A 74 -9.02 3.77 -19.46
CA GLY A 74 -10.40 4.03 -19.06
C GLY A 74 -10.46 4.75 -17.72
N ASP A 75 -11.24 4.20 -16.81
CA ASP A 75 -11.43 4.73 -15.45
C ASP A 75 -10.45 4.14 -14.42
N ARG A 76 -9.42 3.43 -14.86
CA ARG A 76 -8.51 2.70 -14.00
C ARG A 76 -7.08 3.16 -14.14
N VAL A 77 -6.38 3.19 -13.01
CA VAL A 77 -4.94 3.43 -12.96
C VAL A 77 -4.29 2.25 -12.27
N ALA A 78 -3.39 1.57 -12.95
CA ALA A 78 -2.54 0.55 -12.37
C ALA A 78 -1.23 1.20 -11.93
N VAL A 79 -0.79 0.89 -10.73
CA VAL A 79 0.43 1.44 -10.15
C VAL A 79 1.25 0.31 -9.52
N ARG A 80 2.53 0.29 -9.84
CA ARG A 80 3.51 -0.57 -9.16
C ARG A 80 4.45 0.31 -8.37
N TRP A 81 4.69 -0.07 -7.14
CA TRP A 81 5.52 0.71 -6.22
C TRP A 81 6.42 -0.19 -5.39
N HIS A 82 7.38 0.42 -4.74
CA HIS A 82 8.01 -0.15 -3.56
C HIS A 82 7.91 0.86 -2.42
N TRP A 83 7.90 0.38 -1.21
CA TRP A 83 7.84 1.21 -0.03
C TRP A 83 8.85 0.74 1.01
N THR A 84 9.38 1.70 1.74
CA THR A 84 10.40 1.48 2.76
C THR A 84 9.96 2.14 4.06
N GLY A 85 10.51 1.70 5.16
CA GLY A 85 10.26 2.30 6.46
C GLY A 85 10.96 1.58 7.58
N THR A 86 10.82 2.15 8.77
CA THR A 86 11.31 1.56 10.02
C THR A 86 10.12 1.31 10.93
N HIS A 87 10.00 0.08 11.43
CA HIS A 87 8.92 -0.33 12.33
C HIS A 87 9.18 0.24 13.73
N SER A 88 9.04 1.55 13.89
CA SER A 88 9.32 2.28 15.11
C SER A 88 8.08 2.57 15.96
N GLY A 89 6.87 2.34 15.41
CA GLY A 89 5.61 2.40 16.13
C GLY A 89 4.84 1.09 16.03
N ALA A 90 3.81 0.92 16.85
CA ALA A 90 2.94 -0.24 16.76
C ALA A 90 2.19 -0.23 15.42
N PHE A 91 2.10 -1.39 14.78
CA PHE A 91 1.34 -1.60 13.54
C PHE A 91 0.45 -2.81 13.69
N ARG A 92 -0.87 -2.58 13.63
CA ARG A 92 -1.89 -3.61 13.90
C ARG A 92 -1.60 -4.28 15.26
N ALA A 93 -1.49 -5.62 15.27
CA ALA A 93 -1.20 -6.39 16.49
C ALA A 93 0.30 -6.51 16.80
N PHE A 94 1.16 -5.90 15.99
CA PHE A 94 2.61 -6.04 16.13
C PHE A 94 3.21 -4.81 16.82
N PRO A 95 3.84 -4.99 18.01
CA PRO A 95 4.58 -3.92 18.65
C PRO A 95 5.84 -3.57 17.85
N ALA A 96 6.33 -2.34 18.02
CA ALA A 96 7.49 -1.82 17.32
C ALA A 96 8.71 -2.74 17.49
N THR A 97 9.39 -3.05 16.38
CA THR A 97 10.59 -3.90 16.38
C THR A 97 11.86 -3.11 16.08
N GLY A 98 11.75 -1.88 15.60
CA GLY A 98 12.89 -1.07 15.15
C GLY A 98 13.51 -1.54 13.84
N LYS A 99 12.97 -2.58 13.20
CA LYS A 99 13.51 -3.14 11.96
C LYS A 99 13.07 -2.34 10.75
N THR A 100 13.95 -2.26 9.75
CA THR A 100 13.65 -1.65 8.45
C THR A 100 13.14 -2.68 7.48
N PHE A 101 12.41 -2.22 6.46
CA PHE A 101 11.92 -3.08 5.39
C PHE A 101 11.94 -2.36 4.05
N SER A 102 11.95 -3.15 2.98
CA SER A 102 11.66 -2.72 1.61
C SER A 102 10.72 -3.73 1.01
N ASN A 103 9.57 -3.29 0.49
CA ASN A 103 8.51 -4.18 0.08
C ASN A 103 7.86 -3.71 -1.22
N PRO A 104 7.65 -4.60 -2.21
CA PRO A 104 6.93 -4.25 -3.43
C PRO A 104 5.42 -4.31 -3.25
N GLY A 105 4.72 -3.59 -4.10
CA GLY A 105 3.29 -3.66 -4.19
C GLY A 105 2.80 -3.27 -5.57
N VAL A 106 1.59 -3.69 -5.89
CA VAL A 106 0.89 -3.33 -7.10
C VAL A 106 -0.58 -3.13 -6.78
N GLY A 107 -1.21 -2.18 -7.45
CA GLY A 107 -2.63 -1.92 -7.23
C GLY A 107 -3.32 -1.38 -8.46
N ILE A 108 -4.64 -1.48 -8.44
CA ILE A 108 -5.51 -0.87 -9.45
C ILE A 108 -6.51 0.01 -8.72
N PHE A 109 -6.51 1.29 -9.07
CA PHE A 109 -7.43 2.28 -8.54
C PHE A 109 -8.47 2.59 -9.60
N ARG A 110 -9.75 2.62 -9.21
CA ARG A 110 -10.84 2.99 -10.09
C ARG A 110 -11.34 4.38 -9.74
N PHE A 111 -11.58 5.19 -10.76
CA PHE A 111 -12.02 6.58 -10.67
C PHE A 111 -13.45 6.75 -11.15
N LYS A 112 -14.15 7.70 -10.54
CA LYS A 112 -15.44 8.20 -10.99
C LYS A 112 -15.48 9.70 -10.71
N ASP A 113 -15.74 10.48 -11.75
CA ASP A 113 -15.80 11.95 -11.65
C ASP A 113 -14.54 12.56 -11.01
N GLY A 114 -13.36 12.02 -11.38
CA GLY A 114 -12.07 12.49 -10.88
C GLY A 114 -11.71 12.04 -9.46
N LYS A 115 -12.53 11.19 -8.84
CA LYS A 115 -12.29 10.71 -7.48
C LYS A 115 -12.11 9.20 -7.44
N ILE A 116 -11.27 8.74 -6.53
CA ILE A 116 -11.02 7.32 -6.30
C ILE A 116 -12.24 6.71 -5.61
N VAL A 117 -12.82 5.67 -6.21
CA VAL A 117 -14.02 4.99 -5.68
C VAL A 117 -13.77 3.53 -5.35
N ALA A 118 -12.66 2.96 -5.78
CA ALA A 118 -12.27 1.60 -5.41
C ALA A 118 -10.77 1.41 -5.58
N ALA A 119 -10.22 0.48 -4.84
CA ALA A 119 -8.84 0.05 -4.98
C ALA A 119 -8.71 -1.44 -4.66
N VAL A 120 -7.92 -2.14 -5.45
CA VAL A 120 -7.42 -3.47 -5.12
C VAL A 120 -5.90 -3.39 -5.05
N LEU A 121 -5.32 -3.98 -4.01
CA LEU A 121 -3.89 -3.90 -3.76
C LEU A 121 -3.35 -5.29 -3.42
N GLU A 122 -2.18 -5.59 -3.97
CA GLU A 122 -1.43 -6.78 -3.62
C GLU A 122 -0.01 -6.39 -3.23
N THR A 123 0.45 -6.92 -2.13
CA THR A 123 1.79 -6.70 -1.61
C THR A 123 2.41 -8.01 -1.21
N ASP A 124 3.73 -8.08 -1.12
CA ASP A 124 4.41 -9.22 -0.52
C ASP A 124 4.27 -9.16 1.01
N ARG A 125 3.11 -9.55 1.50
CA ARG A 125 2.79 -9.50 2.93
C ARG A 125 3.69 -10.42 3.75
N LEU A 126 3.97 -11.62 3.25
CA LEU A 126 4.85 -12.55 3.96
C LEU A 126 6.27 -11.98 4.09
N GLY A 127 6.84 -11.50 3.00
CA GLY A 127 8.17 -10.88 3.01
C GLY A 127 8.24 -9.67 3.94
N PHE A 128 7.21 -8.84 3.93
CA PHE A 128 7.11 -7.70 4.85
C PHE A 128 7.13 -8.15 6.33
N LEU A 129 6.29 -9.11 6.68
CA LEU A 129 6.21 -9.63 8.06
C LEU A 129 7.52 -10.29 8.50
N GLN A 130 8.21 -10.97 7.59
CA GLN A 130 9.53 -11.55 7.85
C GLN A 130 10.57 -10.46 8.10
N GLN A 131 10.58 -9.41 7.31
CA GLN A 131 11.53 -8.31 7.44
C GLN A 131 11.39 -7.55 8.76
N ILE A 132 10.17 -7.36 9.25
CA ILE A 132 9.94 -6.71 10.55
C ILE A 132 10.03 -7.69 11.74
N GLY A 133 10.31 -8.98 11.47
CA GLY A 133 10.51 -9.99 12.50
C GLY A 133 9.23 -10.53 13.14
N ALA A 134 8.07 -10.26 12.54
CA ALA A 134 6.78 -10.75 13.03
C ALA A 134 6.55 -12.22 12.67
N VAL A 135 7.22 -12.71 11.63
CA VAL A 135 7.12 -14.09 11.13
C VAL A 135 8.53 -14.62 10.85
N PRO A 136 8.83 -15.89 11.15
CA PRO A 136 10.14 -16.48 10.86
C PRO A 136 10.46 -16.48 9.36
N GLU A 137 11.74 -16.31 9.02
CA GLU A 137 12.21 -16.26 7.64
C GLU A 137 12.00 -17.55 6.88
N ASN A 138 11.97 -18.68 7.56
CA ASN A 138 11.88 -20.01 6.94
C ASN A 138 10.45 -20.55 6.79
N VAL A 139 9.43 -19.73 7.06
CA VAL A 139 8.02 -20.19 7.06
C VAL A 139 7.59 -20.78 5.73
N GLY A 140 8.03 -20.20 4.62
CA GLY A 140 7.62 -20.66 3.29
C GLY A 140 8.50 -21.75 2.71
N ALA A 141 9.70 -21.97 3.25
CA ALA A 141 10.67 -22.92 2.71
C ALA A 141 10.53 -24.34 3.29
N GLY A 142 9.90 -24.42 4.47
CA GLY A 142 9.89 -25.68 5.24
C GLY A 142 11.29 -26.13 5.66
N PRO A 143 11.40 -27.04 6.58
CA PRO A 143 12.70 -27.63 6.89
C PRO A 143 13.18 -28.46 5.71
N PRO A 144 14.48 -28.53 5.43
CA PRO A 144 14.99 -29.44 4.43
C PRO A 144 14.60 -30.86 4.80
N PRO A 145 14.30 -31.73 3.81
CA PRO A 145 13.97 -33.11 4.12
C PRO A 145 15.10 -33.74 4.91
N SER A 146 14.74 -34.45 5.98
CA SER A 146 15.76 -35.15 6.76
C SER A 146 16.43 -36.22 5.90
N PRO A 147 17.70 -36.56 6.13
CA PRO A 147 18.35 -37.64 5.40
C PRO A 147 17.61 -38.97 5.46
N ALA A 148 16.87 -39.21 6.54
CA ALA A 148 16.04 -40.41 6.69
C ALA A 148 14.79 -40.37 5.80
N ALA A 149 14.22 -39.19 5.51
CA ALA A 149 13.06 -39.04 4.64
C ALA A 149 13.43 -39.06 3.17
N ALA A 150 14.68 -38.86 2.81
CA ALA A 150 15.20 -38.87 1.45
C ALA A 150 15.53 -40.29 0.90
N ARG A 151 15.33 -41.32 1.68
CA ARG A 151 15.57 -42.71 1.31
C ARG A 151 14.39 -43.34 0.59
#